data_046bca2c743d17c775577f370cc12f56
#
_entry.id   046bca2c743d17c775577f370cc12f56
#
_cell.length_a   1.000
_cell.length_b   1.000
_cell.length_c   1.000
_cell.angle_alpha   90.00
_cell.angle_beta   90.00
_cell.angle_gamma   90.00
#
_symmetry.space_group_name_H-M   'P 1'
#
loop_
_entity.id
_entity.type
_entity.pdbx_description
1 polymer ?
#
loop_
_entity_poly.entity_id
_entity_poly.type
_entity_poly.pdbx_seq_one_letter_code
_entity_poly.pdbx_strand_id
1 'polypeptide(L)'
;MLTCASFFAGVGGIDLGFEQAGFKTIYANEFDEYAADTFECNYSIKVDRRDINEVPTDEIPDFDIMLAGFPCQAFSIAGYRQGFDDEKGRGNLFFQLTRIIREKMEKGVAPRICFFENVKNLVGHDNGNTFKVICTELNKLGYRIEQRVMNACEYGNVPQNRERIYIVAFRDESDYNRFKMPLPIELTRTISDVIGFDDQVDAKYYYTPDGCYFYQQLVDTATNRNTIYQWRRVYVRENKSNLVPTLTANMGTGGHNVPIIFTNDGRYRKLTPRECFNVQGYPKDYVLPEQSNGRLYKQAGNSVVVPVINRIAEKIKEAIQE
;
A
#
# COMPACT_ATOMS: atom_id res chain seq x y z
N MET A 1 16.58 17.47 -8.25
CA MET A 1 15.39 16.68 -7.86
C MET A 1 15.89 15.34 -7.38
N LEU A 2 15.57 14.93 -6.15
CA LEU A 2 15.99 13.65 -5.62
C LEU A 2 15.24 12.50 -6.29
N THR A 3 15.97 11.40 -6.49
CA THR A 3 15.53 10.23 -7.23
C THR A 3 15.12 9.09 -6.29
N CYS A 4 14.10 8.32 -6.71
CA CYS A 4 13.59 7.18 -5.96
C CYS A 4 13.80 5.88 -6.75
N ALA A 5 14.16 4.81 -6.03
CA ALA A 5 14.03 3.45 -6.51
C ALA A 5 12.99 2.71 -5.67
N SER A 6 12.01 2.14 -6.35
CA SER A 6 10.84 1.49 -5.75
C SER A 6 10.97 -0.02 -5.85
N PHE A 7 10.79 -0.71 -4.72
CA PHE A 7 10.85 -2.16 -4.61
C PHE A 7 9.52 -2.69 -4.09
N PHE A 8 9.07 -3.81 -4.65
CA PHE A 8 7.71 -4.29 -4.44
C PHE A 8 6.70 -3.19 -4.79
N ALA A 9 6.95 -2.53 -5.92
CA ALA A 9 6.31 -1.28 -6.32
C ALA A 9 4.78 -1.40 -6.47
N GLY A 10 4.28 -2.62 -6.69
CA GLY A 10 2.87 -2.86 -6.92
C GLY A 10 2.39 -2.05 -8.11
N VAL A 11 1.34 -1.29 -7.89
CA VAL A 11 0.79 -0.36 -8.89
C VAL A 11 1.33 1.07 -8.73
N GLY A 12 2.43 1.28 -8.01
CA GLY A 12 3.06 2.60 -7.89
C GLY A 12 2.38 3.57 -6.91
N GLY A 13 1.67 3.07 -5.91
CA GLY A 13 0.98 3.95 -4.97
C GLY A 13 1.92 4.75 -4.05
N ILE A 14 3.04 4.16 -3.64
CA ILE A 14 4.09 4.86 -2.88
C ILE A 14 4.76 5.89 -3.81
N ASP A 15 5.11 5.46 -5.01
CA ASP A 15 5.71 6.29 -6.06
C ASP A 15 4.87 7.53 -6.34
N LEU A 16 3.55 7.35 -6.53
CA LEU A 16 2.63 8.46 -6.78
C LEU A 16 2.65 9.50 -5.66
N GLY A 17 2.66 9.05 -4.40
CA GLY A 17 2.71 9.97 -3.26
C GLY A 17 4.04 10.75 -3.20
N PHE A 18 5.16 10.10 -3.54
CA PHE A 18 6.47 10.75 -3.60
C PHE A 18 6.59 11.69 -4.80
N GLU A 19 6.10 11.31 -5.99
CA GLU A 19 6.10 12.18 -7.17
C GLU A 19 5.23 13.42 -6.97
N GLN A 20 4.08 13.30 -6.31
CA GLN A 20 3.26 14.45 -5.92
C GLN A 20 3.99 15.43 -4.98
N ALA A 21 4.90 14.94 -4.14
CA ALA A 21 5.78 15.76 -3.30
C ALA A 21 6.99 16.34 -4.07
N GLY A 22 7.19 15.95 -5.34
CA GLY A 22 8.24 16.48 -6.22
C GLY A 22 9.53 15.66 -6.22
N PHE A 23 9.50 14.41 -5.84
CA PHE A 23 10.54 13.42 -6.08
C PHE A 23 10.36 12.78 -7.47
N LYS A 24 11.31 11.97 -7.92
CA LYS A 24 11.24 11.30 -9.22
C LYS A 24 11.59 9.83 -9.10
N THR A 25 10.66 8.95 -9.42
CA THR A 25 10.96 7.51 -9.54
C THR A 25 11.75 7.25 -10.83
N ILE A 26 12.90 6.57 -10.68
CA ILE A 26 13.79 6.24 -11.79
C ILE A 26 13.98 4.74 -11.99
N TYR A 27 13.57 3.93 -11.01
CA TYR A 27 13.63 2.49 -11.05
C TYR A 27 12.46 1.91 -10.25
N ALA A 28 11.86 0.85 -10.76
CA ALA A 28 10.85 0.07 -10.07
C ALA A 28 11.07 -1.43 -10.30
N ASN A 29 10.94 -2.22 -9.22
CA ASN A 29 10.91 -3.67 -9.26
C ASN A 29 9.58 -4.19 -8.73
N GLU A 30 8.88 -5.01 -9.52
CA GLU A 30 7.63 -5.66 -9.16
C GLU A 30 7.49 -7.00 -9.89
N PHE A 31 7.35 -8.07 -9.13
CA PHE A 31 7.28 -9.44 -9.65
C PHE A 31 5.90 -9.82 -10.21
N ASP A 32 4.80 -9.21 -9.70
CA ASP A 32 3.45 -9.45 -10.24
C ASP A 32 3.28 -8.71 -11.57
N GLU A 33 3.30 -9.46 -12.67
CA GLU A 33 3.21 -8.92 -14.04
C GLU A 33 2.00 -7.98 -14.23
N TYR A 34 0.85 -8.31 -13.62
CA TYR A 34 -0.36 -7.48 -13.75
C TYR A 34 -0.28 -6.18 -12.97
N ALA A 35 0.41 -6.18 -11.84
CA ALA A 35 0.69 -4.94 -11.11
C ALA A 35 1.72 -4.10 -11.87
N ALA A 36 2.76 -4.72 -12.40
CA ALA A 36 3.75 -4.07 -13.26
C ALA A 36 3.13 -3.44 -14.51
N ASP A 37 2.19 -4.13 -15.18
CA ASP A 37 1.43 -3.56 -16.32
C ASP A 37 0.67 -2.30 -15.89
N THR A 38 0.00 -2.33 -14.73
CA THR A 38 -0.72 -1.16 -14.22
C THR A 38 0.25 -0.02 -13.87
N PHE A 39 1.40 -0.33 -13.29
CA PHE A 39 2.46 0.64 -13.04
C PHE A 39 2.91 1.31 -14.34
N GLU A 40 3.28 0.52 -15.35
CA GLU A 40 3.78 1.02 -16.64
C GLU A 40 2.76 1.84 -17.45
N CYS A 41 1.44 1.67 -17.19
CA CYS A 41 0.41 2.54 -17.77
C CYS A 41 0.43 3.97 -17.19
N ASN A 42 1.05 4.18 -16.03
CA ASN A 42 1.01 5.46 -15.29
C ASN A 42 2.38 6.12 -15.14
N TYR A 43 3.48 5.39 -15.37
CA TYR A 43 4.84 5.88 -15.21
C TYR A 43 5.65 5.68 -16.49
N SER A 44 6.59 6.59 -16.76
CA SER A 44 7.41 6.57 -17.97
C SER A 44 8.62 5.63 -17.88
N ILE A 45 8.70 4.79 -16.85
CA ILE A 45 9.79 3.85 -16.63
C ILE A 45 9.33 2.41 -16.85
N LYS A 46 10.25 1.54 -17.24
CA LYS A 46 10.00 0.10 -17.32
C LYS A 46 10.23 -0.53 -15.97
N VAL A 47 9.32 -1.44 -15.60
CA VAL A 47 9.41 -2.21 -14.36
C VAL A 47 10.36 -3.39 -14.57
N ASP A 48 11.30 -3.58 -13.65
CA ASP A 48 12.07 -4.81 -13.54
C ASP A 48 11.16 -5.88 -12.91
N ARG A 49 10.77 -6.87 -13.73
CA ARG A 49 9.79 -7.90 -13.34
C ARG A 49 10.42 -9.15 -12.72
N ARG A 50 11.76 -9.15 -12.55
CA ARG A 50 12.46 -10.25 -11.92
C ARG A 50 12.16 -10.35 -10.43
N ASP A 51 12.29 -11.55 -9.88
CA ASP A 51 12.35 -11.72 -8.43
C ASP A 51 13.53 -10.88 -7.89
N ILE A 52 13.31 -10.10 -6.85
CA ILE A 52 14.35 -9.26 -6.24
C ILE A 52 15.58 -10.07 -5.78
N ASN A 53 15.41 -11.36 -5.50
CA ASN A 53 16.50 -12.28 -5.20
C ASN A 53 17.46 -12.49 -6.38
N GLU A 54 16.99 -12.26 -7.61
CA GLU A 54 17.72 -12.46 -8.85
C GLU A 54 18.27 -11.15 -9.43
N VAL A 55 17.92 -10.00 -8.84
CA VAL A 55 18.35 -8.68 -9.33
C VAL A 55 19.72 -8.32 -8.75
N PRO A 56 20.78 -8.26 -9.58
CA PRO A 56 22.08 -7.76 -9.14
C PRO A 56 21.98 -6.26 -8.80
N THR A 57 22.59 -5.85 -7.69
CA THR A 57 22.56 -4.44 -7.28
C THR A 57 23.25 -3.52 -8.29
N ASP A 58 24.18 -4.04 -9.08
CA ASP A 58 24.92 -3.29 -10.12
C ASP A 58 24.03 -2.89 -11.30
N GLU A 59 22.91 -3.59 -11.52
CA GLU A 59 21.94 -3.25 -12.54
C GLU A 59 20.90 -2.23 -12.05
N ILE A 60 20.86 -1.96 -10.75
CA ILE A 60 20.00 -0.94 -10.16
C ILE A 60 20.71 0.41 -10.24
N PRO A 61 20.13 1.44 -10.87
CA PRO A 61 20.75 2.77 -10.93
C PRO A 61 21.03 3.32 -9.53
N ASP A 62 21.88 4.31 -9.41
CA ASP A 62 22.06 5.03 -8.15
C ASP A 62 20.84 5.93 -7.89
N PHE A 63 20.41 5.97 -6.64
CA PHE A 63 19.19 6.66 -6.23
C PHE A 63 19.35 7.25 -4.82
N ASP A 64 18.58 8.29 -4.54
CA ASP A 64 18.65 9.00 -3.26
C ASP A 64 17.72 8.37 -2.20
N ILE A 65 16.57 7.83 -2.62
CA ILE A 65 15.52 7.34 -1.72
C ILE A 65 15.10 5.93 -2.13
N MET A 66 15.17 4.99 -1.19
CA MET A 66 14.58 3.66 -1.32
C MET A 66 13.12 3.69 -0.89
N LEU A 67 12.22 3.23 -1.76
CA LEU A 67 10.80 3.05 -1.46
C LEU A 67 10.45 1.57 -1.44
N ALA A 68 9.74 1.06 -0.41
CA ALA A 68 9.27 -0.31 -0.44
C ALA A 68 8.04 -0.56 0.44
N GLY A 69 7.07 -1.29 -0.13
CA GLY A 69 5.95 -1.91 0.58
C GLY A 69 6.15 -3.43 0.65
N PHE A 70 7.11 -3.91 1.42
CA PHE A 70 7.48 -5.32 1.42
C PHE A 70 6.44 -6.23 2.10
N PRO A 71 6.22 -7.48 1.62
CA PRO A 71 5.22 -8.39 2.20
C PRO A 71 5.56 -8.81 3.63
N CYS A 72 4.58 -8.72 4.55
CA CYS A 72 4.75 -9.13 5.95
C CYS A 72 4.99 -10.64 6.12
N GLN A 73 4.50 -11.48 5.21
CA GLN A 73 4.60 -12.95 5.26
C GLN A 73 6.05 -13.48 5.06
N ALA A 74 6.94 -12.61 4.61
CA ALA A 74 8.34 -12.94 4.36
C ALA A 74 9.24 -12.96 5.62
N PHE A 75 8.71 -12.67 6.82
CA PHE A 75 9.48 -12.77 8.07
C PHE A 75 9.38 -14.17 8.68
N SER A 76 10.17 -15.09 8.18
CA SER A 76 10.47 -16.34 8.86
C SER A 76 11.70 -16.14 9.76
N ILE A 77 11.48 -16.12 11.08
CA ILE A 77 12.58 -16.04 12.08
C ILE A 77 13.53 -17.24 11.96
N ALA A 78 13.09 -18.35 11.36
CA ALA A 78 13.95 -19.49 11.07
C ALA A 78 15.15 -19.10 10.17
N GLY A 79 14.97 -18.21 9.19
CA GLY A 79 16.06 -17.71 8.36
C GLY A 79 17.08 -16.84 9.11
N TYR A 80 16.63 -16.08 10.12
CA TYR A 80 17.54 -15.26 10.93
C TYR A 80 18.49 -16.09 11.83
N ARG A 81 18.04 -17.27 12.30
CA ARG A 81 18.86 -18.15 13.17
C ARG A 81 19.89 -18.97 12.41
N GLN A 82 19.75 -19.18 11.10
CA GLN A 82 20.64 -19.97 10.27
C GLN A 82 21.72 -19.17 9.55
N GLY A 83 21.70 -17.83 9.64
CA GLY A 83 22.66 -16.98 8.94
C GLY A 83 22.43 -16.95 7.42
N PHE A 84 23.38 -16.39 6.69
CA PHE A 84 23.33 -16.21 5.22
C PHE A 84 23.44 -17.52 4.41
N ASP A 85 23.59 -18.71 5.04
CA ASP A 85 23.82 -20.01 4.41
C ASP A 85 22.56 -20.82 4.11
N ASP A 86 21.35 -20.19 4.10
CA ASP A 86 20.15 -20.91 3.68
C ASP A 86 20.10 -21.02 2.14
N GLU A 87 20.50 -22.20 1.61
CA GLU A 87 20.43 -22.57 0.19
C GLU A 87 18.99 -22.46 -0.41
N LYS A 88 17.99 -22.15 0.39
CA LYS A 88 16.59 -21.92 -0.02
C LYS A 88 16.11 -20.50 0.20
N GLY A 89 16.98 -19.50 0.28
CA GLY A 89 16.85 -18.05 0.41
C GLY A 89 15.57 -17.31 0.02
N ARG A 90 14.41 -17.98 0.02
CA ARG A 90 13.09 -17.40 -0.24
C ARG A 90 12.50 -16.71 1.01
N GLY A 91 13.28 -16.59 2.08
CA GLY A 91 12.72 -16.37 3.39
C GLY A 91 12.51 -14.93 3.80
N ASN A 92 13.21 -13.94 3.24
CA ASN A 92 13.05 -12.60 3.80
C ASN A 92 13.38 -11.47 2.83
N LEU A 93 12.33 -11.00 2.15
CA LEU A 93 12.43 -9.93 1.17
C LEU A 93 12.96 -8.61 1.75
N PHE A 94 12.79 -8.37 3.04
CA PHE A 94 13.42 -7.23 3.72
C PHE A 94 14.95 -7.32 3.69
N PHE A 95 15.54 -8.52 3.81
CA PHE A 95 17.00 -8.66 3.74
C PHE A 95 17.54 -8.42 2.32
N GLN A 96 16.73 -8.56 1.28
CA GLN A 96 17.14 -8.13 -0.06
C GLN A 96 17.26 -6.61 -0.13
N LEU A 97 16.38 -5.87 0.52
CA LEU A 97 16.50 -4.41 0.63
C LEU A 97 17.80 -4.02 1.37
N THR A 98 18.10 -4.69 2.50
CA THR A 98 19.34 -4.41 3.25
C THR A 98 20.59 -4.87 2.50
N ARG A 99 20.52 -5.92 1.66
CA ARG A 99 21.59 -6.31 0.74
C ARG A 99 21.88 -5.17 -0.25
N ILE A 100 20.87 -4.68 -0.94
CA ILE A 100 20.99 -3.58 -1.91
C ILE A 100 21.59 -2.34 -1.22
N ILE A 101 21.10 -1.97 -0.03
CA ILE A 101 21.64 -0.84 0.72
C ILE A 101 23.14 -1.05 1.01
N ARG A 102 23.53 -2.23 1.51
CA ARG A 102 24.91 -2.54 1.87
C ARG A 102 25.84 -2.46 0.66
N GLU A 103 25.46 -3.10 -0.45
CA GLU A 103 26.25 -3.10 -1.67
C GLU A 103 26.36 -1.70 -2.29
N LYS A 104 25.32 -0.86 -2.19
CA LYS A 104 25.39 0.56 -2.56
C LYS A 104 26.29 1.37 -1.60
N MET A 105 26.30 1.03 -0.30
CA MET A 105 27.21 1.66 0.67
C MET A 105 28.67 1.35 0.37
N GLU A 106 29.00 0.11 0.03
CA GLU A 106 30.37 -0.31 -0.35
C GLU A 106 30.90 0.48 -1.56
N LYS A 107 29.99 0.92 -2.44
CA LYS A 107 30.30 1.77 -3.59
C LYS A 107 30.25 3.28 -3.29
N GLY A 108 29.92 3.68 -2.08
CA GLY A 108 29.80 5.09 -1.68
C GLY A 108 28.53 5.81 -2.15
N VAL A 109 27.55 5.07 -2.66
CA VAL A 109 26.29 5.60 -3.24
C VAL A 109 25.04 5.09 -2.49
N ALA A 110 25.16 4.86 -1.19
CA ALA A 110 24.02 4.43 -0.36
C ALA A 110 22.87 5.45 -0.39
N PRO A 111 21.62 5.00 -0.41
CA PRO A 111 20.47 5.90 -0.36
C PRO A 111 20.52 6.80 0.88
N ARG A 112 20.16 8.07 0.71
CA ARG A 112 20.06 9.07 1.80
C ARG A 112 18.94 8.72 2.75
N ILE A 113 17.83 8.18 2.21
CA ILE A 113 16.61 7.88 2.95
C ILE A 113 16.06 6.52 2.50
N CYS A 114 15.50 5.76 3.45
CA CYS A 114 14.66 4.61 3.14
C CYS A 114 13.26 4.83 3.73
N PHE A 115 12.26 4.64 2.88
CA PHE A 115 10.84 4.68 3.26
C PHE A 115 10.22 3.30 3.12
N PHE A 116 9.59 2.81 4.19
CA PHE A 116 8.90 1.53 4.20
C PHE A 116 7.48 1.64 4.70
N GLU A 117 6.57 0.92 4.04
CA GLU A 117 5.17 0.73 4.47
C GLU A 117 4.92 -0.73 4.79
N ASN A 118 4.09 -0.99 5.81
CA ASN A 118 3.63 -2.34 6.11
C ASN A 118 2.33 -2.33 6.93
N VAL A 119 1.75 -3.52 7.13
CA VAL A 119 0.57 -3.67 7.99
C VAL A 119 0.90 -3.31 9.44
N LYS A 120 -0.06 -2.70 10.17
CA LYS A 120 0.08 -2.36 11.60
C LYS A 120 0.59 -3.54 12.44
N ASN A 121 0.12 -4.75 12.14
CA ASN A 121 0.47 -5.96 12.90
C ASN A 121 1.96 -6.30 12.86
N LEU A 122 2.75 -5.74 11.95
CA LEU A 122 4.20 -5.91 11.93
C LEU A 122 4.86 -5.51 13.26
N VAL A 123 4.34 -4.47 13.92
CA VAL A 123 4.89 -3.98 15.20
C VAL A 123 4.77 -5.01 16.31
N GLY A 124 3.65 -5.75 16.35
CA GLY A 124 3.40 -6.78 17.36
C GLY A 124 3.74 -8.21 16.89
N HIS A 125 4.14 -8.40 15.65
CA HIS A 125 4.44 -9.70 15.10
C HIS A 125 5.59 -10.37 15.86
N ASP A 126 5.40 -11.65 16.23
CA ASP A 126 6.35 -12.42 17.04
C ASP A 126 6.80 -11.68 18.32
N ASN A 127 5.82 -11.21 19.10
CA ASN A 127 6.06 -10.42 20.33
C ASN A 127 6.97 -9.20 20.12
N GLY A 128 6.91 -8.57 18.93
CA GLY A 128 7.71 -7.41 18.55
C GLY A 128 9.10 -7.72 18.02
N ASN A 129 9.51 -9.00 18.00
CA ASN A 129 10.85 -9.39 17.53
C ASN A 129 11.08 -9.03 16.07
N THR A 130 10.08 -9.23 15.21
CA THR A 130 10.17 -8.89 13.79
C THR A 130 10.52 -7.44 13.57
N PHE A 131 9.79 -6.54 14.23
CA PHE A 131 10.03 -5.10 14.10
C PHE A 131 11.39 -4.69 14.68
N LYS A 132 11.79 -5.31 15.81
CA LYS A 132 13.12 -5.11 16.40
C LYS A 132 14.26 -5.53 15.45
N VAL A 133 14.09 -6.62 14.69
CA VAL A 133 15.07 -7.04 13.68
C VAL A 133 15.20 -5.98 12.58
N ILE A 134 14.07 -5.46 12.04
CA ILE A 134 14.09 -4.39 11.03
C ILE A 134 14.88 -3.18 11.53
N CYS A 135 14.55 -2.69 12.72
CA CYS A 135 15.24 -1.54 13.32
C CYS A 135 16.75 -1.85 13.54
N THR A 136 17.09 -3.04 14.01
CA THR A 136 18.47 -3.42 14.26
C THR A 136 19.29 -3.45 12.98
N GLU A 137 18.76 -4.03 11.90
CA GLU A 137 19.47 -4.10 10.61
C GLU A 137 19.67 -2.71 9.98
N LEU A 138 18.66 -1.86 10.01
CA LEU A 138 18.80 -0.48 9.51
C LEU A 138 19.79 0.34 10.35
N ASN A 139 19.77 0.18 11.69
CA ASN A 139 20.75 0.83 12.57
C ASN A 139 22.19 0.35 12.31
N LYS A 140 22.40 -0.95 12.06
CA LYS A 140 23.73 -1.48 11.68
C LYS A 140 24.24 -0.89 10.36
N LEU A 141 23.32 -0.51 9.45
CA LEU A 141 23.63 0.17 8.20
C LEU A 141 23.77 1.70 8.38
N GLY A 142 23.78 2.20 9.62
CA GLY A 142 24.01 3.60 9.94
C GLY A 142 22.79 4.50 9.79
N TYR A 143 21.58 3.92 9.65
CA TYR A 143 20.33 4.72 9.55
C TYR A 143 19.73 4.98 10.94
N ARG A 144 19.19 6.17 11.11
CA ARG A 144 18.32 6.55 12.24
C ARG A 144 16.87 6.47 11.81
N ILE A 145 16.00 5.93 12.67
CA ILE A 145 14.66 5.50 12.30
C ILE A 145 13.62 6.33 13.05
N GLU A 146 12.67 6.89 12.31
CA GLU A 146 11.39 7.39 12.82
C GLU A 146 10.27 6.50 12.28
N GLN A 147 9.27 6.20 13.11
CA GLN A 147 8.19 5.32 12.70
C GLN A 147 6.87 5.69 13.37
N ARG A 148 5.76 5.47 12.66
CA ARG A 148 4.42 5.72 13.19
C ARG A 148 3.36 4.84 12.54
N VAL A 149 2.43 4.34 13.36
CA VAL A 149 1.18 3.77 12.85
C VAL A 149 0.21 4.92 12.58
N MET A 150 -0.32 4.97 11.36
CA MET A 150 -1.29 5.98 10.94
C MET A 150 -2.51 5.34 10.32
N ASN A 151 -3.70 5.93 10.60
CA ASN A 151 -4.95 5.56 9.97
C ASN A 151 -5.26 6.50 8.79
N ALA A 152 -5.69 5.95 7.67
CA ALA A 152 -5.99 6.71 6.46
C ALA A 152 -6.99 7.86 6.69
N CYS A 153 -8.03 7.65 7.48
CA CYS A 153 -9.03 8.67 7.79
C CYS A 153 -8.50 9.82 8.64
N GLU A 154 -7.45 9.57 9.45
CA GLU A 154 -6.86 10.58 10.34
C GLU A 154 -5.70 11.34 9.69
N TYR A 155 -5.02 10.73 8.74
CA TYR A 155 -3.79 11.29 8.17
C TYR A 155 -3.86 11.58 6.68
N GLY A 156 -4.84 11.00 5.94
CA GLY A 156 -4.93 11.13 4.49
C GLY A 156 -6.16 11.85 3.99
N ASN A 157 -7.07 12.29 4.88
CA ASN A 157 -8.38 12.82 4.51
C ASN A 157 -9.11 11.89 3.52
N VAL A 158 -9.07 10.58 3.79
CA VAL A 158 -9.70 9.54 2.98
C VAL A 158 -10.67 8.77 3.86
N PRO A 159 -11.92 8.57 3.46
CA PRO A 159 -12.93 7.92 4.29
C PRO A 159 -12.75 6.39 4.34
N GLN A 160 -11.55 5.96 4.73
CA GLN A 160 -11.18 4.56 4.90
C GLN A 160 -10.53 4.31 6.26
N ASN A 161 -10.99 3.29 6.96
CA ASN A 161 -10.32 2.78 8.14
C ASN A 161 -9.23 1.79 7.70
N ARG A 162 -7.98 2.30 7.54
CA ARG A 162 -6.80 1.52 7.16
C ARG A 162 -5.60 1.99 7.96
N GLU A 163 -5.18 1.16 8.92
CA GLU A 163 -3.99 1.41 9.74
C GLU A 163 -2.77 0.73 9.13
N ARG A 164 -1.68 1.49 8.98
CA ARG A 164 -0.39 1.02 8.47
C ARG A 164 0.75 1.57 9.31
N ILE A 165 1.81 0.80 9.44
CA ILE A 165 3.09 1.29 9.96
C ILE A 165 3.87 1.92 8.82
N TYR A 166 4.38 3.12 9.04
CA TYR A 166 5.29 3.84 8.16
C TYR A 166 6.62 4.01 8.87
N ILE A 167 7.70 3.68 8.19
CA ILE A 167 9.07 3.69 8.70
C ILE A 167 9.87 4.58 7.77
N VAL A 168 10.52 5.62 8.32
CA VAL A 168 11.44 6.49 7.58
C VAL A 168 12.80 6.40 8.25
N ALA A 169 13.79 5.95 7.49
CA ALA A 169 15.15 5.77 7.97
C ALA A 169 16.08 6.76 7.25
N PHE A 170 16.80 7.56 8.02
CA PHE A 170 17.70 8.61 7.54
C PHE A 170 19.15 8.21 7.77
N ARG A 171 19.99 8.38 6.75
CA ARG A 171 21.43 8.19 6.86
C ARG A 171 22.12 9.40 7.50
N ASP A 172 21.62 10.61 7.21
CA ASP A 172 22.12 11.84 7.78
C ASP A 172 21.40 12.18 9.09
N GLU A 173 22.17 12.48 10.15
CA GLU A 173 21.64 12.80 11.47
C GLU A 173 20.92 14.15 11.49
N SER A 174 21.35 15.10 10.68
CA SER A 174 20.71 16.42 10.60
C SER A 174 19.34 16.35 9.95
N ASP A 175 19.20 15.52 8.89
CA ASP A 175 17.91 15.25 8.26
C ASP A 175 16.94 14.58 9.25
N TYR A 176 17.43 13.56 9.97
CA TYR A 176 16.66 12.86 11.01
C TYR A 176 16.16 13.82 12.09
N ASN A 177 17.03 14.71 12.58
CA ASN A 177 16.68 15.64 13.67
C ASN A 177 15.63 16.68 13.24
N ARG A 178 15.63 17.08 11.95
CA ARG A 178 14.62 17.99 11.38
C ARG A 178 13.30 17.29 11.04
N PHE A 179 13.36 16.01 10.72
CA PHE A 179 12.17 15.27 10.30
C PHE A 179 11.15 15.13 11.43
N LYS A 180 9.89 15.37 11.10
CA LYS A 180 8.74 15.10 11.99
C LYS A 180 7.63 14.43 11.19
N MET A 181 7.12 13.30 11.68
CA MET A 181 5.94 12.67 11.08
C MET A 181 4.77 13.64 11.01
N PRO A 182 3.95 13.58 9.94
CA PRO A 182 2.78 14.46 9.81
C PRO A 182 1.83 14.33 11.01
N LEU A 183 1.17 15.42 11.38
CA LEU A 183 0.13 15.43 12.40
C LEU A 183 -1.20 14.95 11.82
N PRO A 184 -2.12 14.42 12.65
CA PRO A 184 -3.48 14.13 12.22
C PRO A 184 -4.17 15.36 11.62
N ILE A 185 -5.12 15.13 10.73
CA ILE A 185 -5.99 16.15 10.15
C ILE A 185 -7.45 15.75 10.27
N GLU A 186 -8.34 16.71 10.20
CA GLU A 186 -9.76 16.46 10.17
C GLU A 186 -10.16 15.72 8.88
N LEU A 187 -11.01 14.71 9.02
CA LEU A 187 -11.62 14.03 7.89
C LEU A 187 -12.80 14.88 7.38
N THR A 188 -12.62 15.52 6.25
CA THR A 188 -13.68 16.32 5.58
C THR A 188 -14.36 15.58 4.44
N ARG A 189 -13.68 14.58 3.86
CA ARG A 189 -14.24 13.77 2.76
C ARG A 189 -15.14 12.67 3.28
N THR A 190 -16.25 12.48 2.61
CA THR A 190 -17.24 11.43 2.89
C THR A 190 -17.07 10.25 1.92
N ILE A 191 -17.77 9.16 2.19
CA ILE A 191 -17.80 7.99 1.27
C ILE A 191 -18.39 8.35 -0.09
N SER A 192 -19.31 9.32 -0.17
CA SER A 192 -19.91 9.80 -1.43
C SER A 192 -18.94 10.60 -2.31
N ASP A 193 -17.83 11.09 -1.76
CA ASP A 193 -16.78 11.75 -2.54
C ASP A 193 -15.89 10.77 -3.31
N VAL A 194 -15.94 9.49 -2.95
CA VAL A 194 -15.08 8.43 -3.51
C VAL A 194 -15.86 7.26 -4.14
N ILE A 195 -17.16 7.16 -3.86
CA ILE A 195 -18.06 6.09 -4.34
C ILE A 195 -19.28 6.73 -4.99
N GLY A 196 -19.60 6.31 -6.21
CA GLY A 196 -20.75 6.79 -6.95
C GLY A 196 -22.03 6.00 -6.64
N PHE A 197 -22.81 6.43 -5.66
CA PHE A 197 -24.07 5.77 -5.29
C PHE A 197 -25.14 5.83 -6.39
N ASP A 198 -25.04 6.81 -7.29
CA ASP A 198 -25.94 7.00 -8.44
C ASP A 198 -25.33 6.50 -9.76
N ASP A 199 -24.04 6.08 -9.75
CA ASP A 199 -23.37 5.68 -10.96
C ASP A 199 -23.99 4.40 -11.54
N GLN A 200 -24.28 4.44 -12.83
CA GLN A 200 -24.65 3.24 -13.57
C GLN A 200 -23.37 2.48 -13.92
N VAL A 201 -23.25 1.28 -13.39
CA VAL A 201 -22.11 0.39 -13.60
C VAL A 201 -22.54 -0.89 -14.30
N ASP A 202 -21.58 -1.68 -14.80
CA ASP A 202 -21.84 -2.96 -15.44
C ASP A 202 -22.69 -3.88 -14.53
N ALA A 203 -23.62 -4.63 -15.12
CA ALA A 203 -24.51 -5.55 -14.43
C ALA A 203 -23.79 -6.56 -13.54
N LYS A 204 -22.56 -6.95 -13.87
CA LYS A 204 -21.73 -7.88 -13.07
C LYS A 204 -21.41 -7.40 -11.64
N TYR A 205 -21.60 -6.12 -11.35
CA TYR A 205 -21.37 -5.57 -10.00
C TYR A 205 -22.62 -5.67 -9.12
N TYR A 206 -23.80 -5.83 -9.69
CA TYR A 206 -25.05 -5.90 -8.95
C TYR A 206 -25.33 -7.32 -8.44
N TYR A 207 -25.88 -7.39 -7.23
CA TYR A 207 -26.45 -8.61 -6.68
C TYR A 207 -27.88 -8.79 -7.12
N THR A 208 -28.24 -10.00 -7.50
CA THR A 208 -29.61 -10.40 -7.89
C THR A 208 -30.12 -11.51 -6.99
N PRO A 209 -31.44 -11.66 -6.81
CA PRO A 209 -32.00 -12.73 -6.00
C PRO A 209 -31.49 -14.13 -6.39
N ASP A 210 -31.44 -14.41 -7.69
CA ASP A 210 -31.02 -15.73 -8.20
C ASP A 210 -29.50 -15.94 -8.17
N GLY A 211 -28.71 -14.85 -8.20
CA GLY A 211 -27.25 -14.91 -8.28
C GLY A 211 -26.53 -14.76 -6.93
N CYS A 212 -27.26 -14.50 -5.83
CA CYS A 212 -26.67 -14.18 -4.54
C CYS A 212 -27.36 -14.92 -3.40
N TYR A 213 -26.73 -15.95 -2.86
CA TYR A 213 -27.30 -16.78 -1.78
C TYR A 213 -27.59 -16.03 -0.47
N PHE A 214 -27.01 -14.87 -0.26
CA PHE A 214 -27.27 -13.99 0.89
C PHE A 214 -28.13 -12.76 0.54
N TYR A 215 -28.79 -12.77 -0.63
CA TYR A 215 -29.55 -11.60 -1.11
C TYR A 215 -30.64 -11.16 -0.12
N GLN A 216 -31.38 -12.11 0.49
CA GLN A 216 -32.39 -11.77 1.48
C GLN A 216 -31.77 -11.04 2.69
N GLN A 217 -30.58 -11.42 3.13
CA GLN A 217 -29.90 -10.72 4.21
C GLN A 217 -29.48 -9.29 3.80
N LEU A 218 -29.16 -9.05 2.51
CA LEU A 218 -28.96 -7.68 2.03
C LEU A 218 -30.26 -6.87 2.15
N VAL A 219 -31.38 -7.42 1.71
CA VAL A 219 -32.70 -6.77 1.82
C VAL A 219 -33.05 -6.44 3.27
N ASP A 220 -32.82 -7.38 4.17
CA ASP A 220 -33.19 -7.23 5.60
C ASP A 220 -32.27 -6.26 6.35
N THR A 221 -31.01 -6.15 5.94
CA THR A 221 -29.98 -5.41 6.69
C THR A 221 -29.59 -4.09 6.03
N ALA A 222 -29.46 -4.07 4.70
CA ALA A 222 -28.91 -2.94 3.96
C ALA A 222 -30.01 -1.95 3.60
N THR A 223 -30.47 -1.18 4.57
CA THR A 223 -31.56 -0.21 4.45
C THR A 223 -31.09 1.24 4.36
N ASN A 224 -29.86 1.54 4.80
CA ASN A 224 -29.27 2.87 4.75
C ASN A 224 -28.44 3.03 3.46
N ARG A 225 -28.75 4.04 2.64
CA ARG A 225 -28.06 4.36 1.38
C ARG A 225 -26.78 5.19 1.54
N ASN A 226 -26.49 5.62 2.76
CA ASN A 226 -25.34 6.50 3.03
C ASN A 226 -24.22 5.78 3.79
N THR A 227 -24.12 4.47 3.66
CA THR A 227 -23.13 3.67 4.37
C THR A 227 -22.63 2.50 3.54
N ILE A 228 -21.65 1.80 4.08
CA ILE A 228 -21.02 0.63 3.48
C ILE A 228 -21.45 -0.64 4.23
N TYR A 229 -21.69 -1.69 3.48
CA TYR A 229 -21.99 -3.02 3.99
C TYR A 229 -20.89 -4.01 3.63
N GLN A 230 -20.78 -5.08 4.42
CA GLN A 230 -19.86 -6.18 4.17
C GLN A 230 -20.57 -7.52 4.40
N TRP A 231 -20.37 -8.45 3.48
CA TRP A 231 -20.64 -9.84 3.73
C TRP A 231 -19.55 -10.46 4.61
N ARG A 232 -19.90 -10.97 5.79
CA ARG A 232 -18.97 -11.53 6.79
C ARG A 232 -19.06 -13.06 6.87
N ARG A 233 -19.29 -13.74 5.74
CA ARG A 233 -19.46 -15.18 5.54
C ARG A 233 -20.76 -15.76 6.10
N VAL A 234 -21.32 -15.21 7.15
CA VAL A 234 -22.51 -15.71 7.84
C VAL A 234 -23.62 -14.67 7.85
N TYR A 235 -23.28 -13.39 7.84
CA TYR A 235 -24.23 -12.29 7.89
C TYR A 235 -23.74 -11.05 7.15
N VAL A 236 -24.67 -10.22 6.74
CA VAL A 236 -24.39 -8.87 6.24
C VAL A 236 -24.22 -7.94 7.44
N ARG A 237 -23.14 -7.15 7.43
CA ARG A 237 -22.84 -6.15 8.46
C ARG A 237 -22.86 -4.74 7.89
N GLU A 238 -23.59 -3.84 8.52
CA GLU A 238 -23.49 -2.41 8.28
C GLU A 238 -22.20 -1.85 8.91
N ASN A 239 -21.50 -0.99 8.20
CA ASN A 239 -20.37 -0.24 8.74
C ASN A 239 -20.83 1.09 9.34
N LYS A 240 -21.09 1.11 10.64
CA LYS A 240 -21.66 2.26 11.38
C LYS A 240 -20.69 3.45 11.51
N SER A 241 -19.42 3.30 11.13
CA SER A 241 -18.43 4.39 11.21
C SER A 241 -18.47 5.34 10.02
N ASN A 242 -19.29 5.08 9.00
CA ASN A 242 -19.29 5.79 7.71
C ASN A 242 -17.91 5.86 7.04
N LEU A 243 -17.08 4.85 7.29
CA LEU A 243 -15.79 4.68 6.64
C LEU A 243 -15.77 3.40 5.82
N VAL A 244 -15.08 3.41 4.72
CA VAL A 244 -14.80 2.17 3.99
C VAL A 244 -13.86 1.31 4.84
N PRO A 245 -14.15 0.03 5.06
CA PRO A 245 -13.23 -0.86 5.77
C PRO A 245 -11.94 -1.05 4.98
N THR A 246 -10.89 -1.50 5.65
CA THR A 246 -9.62 -1.84 4.98
C THR A 246 -9.86 -2.75 3.78
N LEU A 247 -9.51 -2.27 2.60
CA LEU A 247 -9.49 -3.08 1.38
C LEU A 247 -8.36 -4.11 1.47
N THR A 248 -8.62 -5.34 1.06
CA THR A 248 -7.68 -6.46 1.18
C THR A 248 -7.38 -7.10 -0.17
N ALA A 249 -6.20 -7.68 -0.32
CA ALA A 249 -5.75 -8.31 -1.57
C ALA A 249 -6.64 -9.47 -2.04
N ASN A 250 -7.32 -10.14 -1.13
CA ASN A 250 -8.18 -11.28 -1.43
C ASN A 250 -9.67 -10.89 -1.62
N MET A 251 -9.99 -9.60 -1.61
CA MET A 251 -11.35 -9.18 -1.96
C MET A 251 -11.66 -9.50 -3.44
N GLY A 252 -12.89 -9.91 -3.70
CA GLY A 252 -13.32 -10.28 -5.05
C GLY A 252 -12.93 -11.71 -5.49
N THR A 253 -12.23 -12.46 -4.65
CA THR A 253 -11.88 -13.86 -4.89
C THR A 253 -12.63 -14.76 -3.92
N GLY A 254 -13.70 -15.41 -4.41
CA GLY A 254 -14.35 -16.50 -3.67
C GLY A 254 -14.98 -16.15 -2.31
N GLY A 255 -15.69 -15.05 -2.18
CA GLY A 255 -16.52 -14.76 -1.00
C GLY A 255 -15.89 -13.81 0.01
N HIS A 256 -14.83 -13.11 -0.33
CA HIS A 256 -14.28 -12.04 0.49
C HIS A 256 -14.60 -10.65 -0.08
N ASN A 257 -15.47 -9.99 0.48
CA ASN A 257 -15.48 -8.68 1.14
C ASN A 257 -15.09 -7.51 0.23
N VAL A 258 -15.47 -7.55 -1.06
CA VAL A 258 -15.63 -6.26 -1.74
C VAL A 258 -16.75 -5.55 -0.98
N PRO A 259 -16.55 -4.32 -0.52
CA PRO A 259 -17.60 -3.59 0.17
C PRO A 259 -18.85 -3.45 -0.71
N ILE A 260 -20.01 -3.44 -0.06
CA ILE A 260 -21.32 -3.43 -0.71
C ILE A 260 -21.98 -2.10 -0.39
N ILE A 261 -22.68 -1.53 -1.36
CA ILE A 261 -23.56 -0.36 -1.18
C ILE A 261 -24.98 -0.67 -1.56
N PHE A 262 -25.90 0.06 -0.96
CA PHE A 262 -27.30 0.16 -1.36
C PHE A 262 -27.43 1.43 -2.19
N THR A 263 -27.66 1.28 -3.48
CA THR A 263 -27.72 2.38 -4.45
C THR A 263 -28.99 3.21 -4.35
N ASN A 264 -28.99 4.43 -4.84
CA ASN A 264 -30.14 5.32 -4.77
C ASN A 264 -31.33 4.81 -5.60
N ASP A 265 -31.09 3.99 -6.63
CA ASP A 265 -32.12 3.33 -7.43
C ASP A 265 -32.69 2.05 -6.78
N GLY A 266 -32.27 1.73 -5.56
CA GLY A 266 -32.82 0.60 -4.77
C GLY A 266 -32.20 -0.76 -5.03
N ARG A 267 -31.01 -0.81 -5.65
CA ARG A 267 -30.27 -2.05 -5.89
C ARG A 267 -29.07 -2.21 -4.96
N TYR A 268 -28.56 -3.41 -4.86
CA TYR A 268 -27.35 -3.73 -4.10
C TYR A 268 -26.21 -4.04 -5.06
N ARG A 269 -25.05 -3.43 -4.84
CA ARG A 269 -23.87 -3.75 -5.62
C ARG A 269 -22.57 -3.70 -4.82
N LYS A 270 -21.59 -4.43 -5.27
CA LYS A 270 -20.20 -4.29 -4.79
C LYS A 270 -19.56 -3.07 -5.40
N LEU A 271 -18.53 -2.52 -4.74
CA LEU A 271 -17.70 -1.47 -5.32
C LEU A 271 -17.03 -1.98 -6.59
N THR A 272 -16.87 -1.10 -7.57
CA THR A 272 -16.05 -1.35 -8.74
C THR A 272 -14.56 -1.27 -8.38
N PRO A 273 -13.64 -1.85 -9.18
CA PRO A 273 -12.21 -1.65 -8.98
C PRO A 273 -11.83 -0.16 -8.95
N ARG A 274 -12.40 0.66 -9.84
CA ARG A 274 -12.16 2.11 -9.86
C ARG A 274 -12.50 2.78 -8.53
N GLU A 275 -13.65 2.47 -7.96
CA GLU A 275 -14.04 2.99 -6.64
C GLU A 275 -13.09 2.54 -5.53
N CYS A 276 -12.58 1.30 -5.61
CA CYS A 276 -11.55 0.83 -4.67
C CYS A 276 -10.25 1.65 -4.77
N PHE A 277 -9.82 2.03 -5.96
CA PHE A 277 -8.69 2.94 -6.15
C PHE A 277 -9.00 4.36 -5.67
N ASN A 278 -10.22 4.89 -5.94
CA ASN A 278 -10.65 6.19 -5.41
C ASN A 278 -10.62 6.21 -3.87
N VAL A 279 -11.03 5.11 -3.22
CA VAL A 279 -10.97 4.92 -1.75
C VAL A 279 -9.52 4.89 -1.26
N GLN A 280 -8.55 4.48 -2.07
CA GLN A 280 -7.12 4.58 -1.75
C GLN A 280 -6.53 5.96 -2.05
N GLY A 281 -7.34 6.89 -2.57
CA GLY A 281 -6.92 8.26 -2.87
C GLY A 281 -6.16 8.41 -4.19
N TYR A 282 -6.28 7.45 -5.09
CA TYR A 282 -5.75 7.59 -6.44
C TYR A 282 -6.54 8.65 -7.21
N PRO A 283 -5.90 9.43 -8.08
CA PRO A 283 -6.57 10.41 -8.92
C PRO A 283 -7.46 9.72 -9.96
N LYS A 284 -8.47 10.45 -10.46
CA LYS A 284 -9.46 9.91 -11.40
C LYS A 284 -8.86 9.49 -12.74
N ASP A 285 -7.80 10.16 -13.16
CA ASP A 285 -7.05 9.92 -14.39
C ASP A 285 -5.98 8.81 -14.26
N TYR A 286 -5.78 8.26 -13.06
CA TYR A 286 -4.91 7.11 -12.88
C TYR A 286 -5.42 5.92 -13.71
N VAL A 287 -4.62 5.44 -14.65
CA VAL A 287 -5.04 4.44 -15.63
C VAL A 287 -5.12 3.05 -15.00
N LEU A 288 -6.26 2.39 -15.15
CA LEU A 288 -6.43 0.97 -14.85
C LEU A 288 -6.51 0.22 -16.20
N PRO A 289 -5.52 -0.62 -16.53
CA PRO A 289 -5.53 -1.36 -17.79
C PRO A 289 -6.65 -2.40 -17.82
N GLU A 290 -6.94 -2.91 -19.03
CA GLU A 290 -7.93 -3.96 -19.22
C GLU A 290 -7.44 -5.28 -18.59
N GLN A 291 -7.94 -5.57 -17.41
CA GLN A 291 -7.62 -6.75 -16.62
C GLN A 291 -8.88 -7.31 -15.95
N SER A 292 -8.81 -8.56 -15.48
CA SER A 292 -9.92 -9.11 -14.70
C SER A 292 -10.15 -8.32 -13.41
N ASN A 293 -11.43 -8.18 -13.00
CA ASN A 293 -11.77 -7.51 -11.75
C ASN A 293 -11.04 -8.07 -10.53
N GLY A 294 -10.82 -9.41 -10.49
CA GLY A 294 -10.10 -10.05 -9.38
C GLY A 294 -8.66 -9.54 -9.25
N ARG A 295 -7.97 -9.30 -10.37
CA ARG A 295 -6.62 -8.72 -10.40
C ARG A 295 -6.62 -7.26 -9.93
N LEU A 296 -7.52 -6.45 -10.46
CA LEU A 296 -7.65 -5.05 -10.07
C LEU A 296 -8.04 -4.90 -8.59
N TYR A 297 -8.92 -5.75 -8.07
CA TYR A 297 -9.23 -5.78 -6.63
C TYR A 297 -8.01 -6.18 -5.79
N LYS A 298 -7.23 -7.18 -6.23
CA LYS A 298 -5.98 -7.57 -5.57
C LYS A 298 -5.00 -6.40 -5.51
N GLN A 299 -4.83 -5.70 -6.62
CA GLN A 299 -3.97 -4.52 -6.73
C GLN A 299 -4.43 -3.39 -5.79
N ALA A 300 -5.72 -3.04 -5.80
CA ALA A 300 -6.26 -2.05 -4.88
C ALA A 300 -6.07 -2.44 -3.41
N GLY A 301 -6.26 -3.71 -3.05
CA GLY A 301 -6.10 -4.21 -1.69
C GLY A 301 -4.65 -4.21 -1.20
N ASN A 302 -3.70 -4.56 -2.08
CA ASN A 302 -2.26 -4.53 -1.80
C ASN A 302 -1.69 -3.12 -1.78
N SER A 303 -2.36 -2.16 -2.43
CA SER A 303 -1.87 -0.80 -2.54
C SER A 303 -1.96 -0.03 -1.21
N VAL A 304 -1.47 1.19 -1.25
CA VAL A 304 -1.39 2.14 -0.13
C VAL A 304 -2.41 3.27 -0.30
N VAL A 305 -2.61 4.05 0.75
CA VAL A 305 -3.38 5.31 0.66
C VAL A 305 -2.46 6.44 0.25
N VAL A 306 -2.54 6.83 -1.01
CA VAL A 306 -1.66 7.81 -1.66
C VAL A 306 -1.54 9.13 -0.89
N PRO A 307 -2.62 9.76 -0.39
CA PRO A 307 -2.51 11.02 0.36
C PRO A 307 -1.72 10.91 1.67
N VAL A 308 -1.69 9.75 2.33
CA VAL A 308 -0.86 9.54 3.52
C VAL A 308 0.61 9.51 3.12
N ILE A 309 0.93 8.78 2.03
CA ILE A 309 2.29 8.73 1.48
C ILE A 309 2.77 10.12 1.10
N ASN A 310 1.95 10.88 0.36
CA ASN A 310 2.31 12.23 -0.07
C ASN A 310 2.64 13.14 1.12
N ARG A 311 1.82 13.14 2.17
CA ARG A 311 2.10 13.96 3.37
C ARG A 311 3.38 13.57 4.10
N ILE A 312 3.74 12.28 4.11
CA ILE A 312 5.03 11.84 4.67
C ILE A 312 6.18 12.32 3.76
N ALA A 313 6.02 12.17 2.45
CA ALA A 313 7.02 12.61 1.47
C ALA A 313 7.25 14.12 1.53
N GLU A 314 6.21 14.94 1.70
CA GLU A 314 6.33 16.38 1.95
C GLU A 314 7.17 16.66 3.20
N LYS A 315 6.94 15.93 4.32
CA LYS A 315 7.74 16.07 5.54
C LYS A 315 9.19 15.63 5.37
N ILE A 316 9.42 14.59 4.56
CA ILE A 316 10.78 14.22 4.15
C ILE A 316 11.42 15.36 3.38
N LYS A 317 10.73 15.95 2.40
CA LYS A 317 11.22 17.06 1.60
C LYS A 317 11.57 18.29 2.47
N GLU A 318 10.70 18.65 3.41
CA GLU A 318 10.97 19.73 4.39
C GLU A 318 12.25 19.45 5.19
N ALA A 319 12.48 18.22 5.64
CA ALA A 319 13.62 17.85 6.47
C ALA A 319 14.97 17.90 5.72
N ILE A 320 14.97 17.68 4.39
CA ILE A 320 16.18 17.63 3.56
C ILE A 320 16.45 18.92 2.79
N GLN A 321 15.52 19.86 2.77
CA GLN A 321 15.72 21.22 2.27
C GLN A 321 16.36 22.04 3.39
N GLU A 322 17.52 22.60 3.12
CA GLU A 322 18.20 23.57 3.99
C GLU A 322 17.46 24.91 4.02
#